data_619d16d7e66cba312dc2b1456b4d14c5
#
_entry.id   619d16d7e66cba312dc2b1456b4d14c5
#
_cell.length_a   1.000
_cell.length_b   1.000
_cell.length_c   1.000
_cell.angle_alpha   90.00
_cell.angle_beta   90.00
_cell.angle_gamma   90.00
#
_symmetry.space_group_name_H-M   'P 1'
#
loop_
_entity.id
_entity.type
_entity.pdbx_description
1 polymer ?
#
loop_
_entity_poly.entity_id
_entity_poly.type
_entity_poly.pdbx_seq_one_letter_code
_entity_poly.pdbx_strand_id
1 'polypeptide(L)'
;ISNFSNSKTRLSPFLSEIERKELLKCMLKDIVSNIRSSVEEIIVISKDEEVLEYAQSLGLKCLNEREHESDYLNNSLLDSISYVKDNYSDANILMLPADIPLIKQRNIQYILENKNDFIISPSKGGGTNLLYINNEYNFKPQFGEFSFFKHVDEARRLAMNPNIYDSFYLSIDINTPQDLGELLLHGKNTYTFKYLNSLDIVVENNHGGERLNVYRKNE
;
A
#
# COMPACT_ATOMS: atom_id res chain seq x y z
N ILE A 1 -6.07 3.15 -5.64
CA ILE A 1 -6.74 1.87 -5.29
C ILE A 1 -7.56 1.45 -6.50
N SER A 2 -7.39 0.22 -7.03
CA SER A 2 -8.14 -0.24 -8.21
C SER A 2 -9.64 -0.32 -7.89
N ASN A 3 -10.19 -1.46 -7.61
CA ASN A 3 -11.57 -1.59 -7.11
C ASN A 3 -11.63 -2.64 -6.01
N PHE A 4 -12.70 -2.62 -5.22
CA PHE A 4 -12.87 -3.59 -4.16
C PHE A 4 -13.31 -4.96 -4.71
N SER A 5 -14.17 -5.00 -5.71
CA SER A 5 -14.80 -6.22 -6.17
C SER A 5 -13.87 -7.16 -6.94
N ASN A 6 -13.01 -6.62 -7.82
CA ASN A 6 -12.11 -7.41 -8.66
C ASN A 6 -10.68 -7.50 -8.16
N SER A 7 -10.41 -7.00 -6.95
CA SER A 7 -9.07 -7.04 -6.37
C SER A 7 -8.78 -8.35 -5.65
N LYS A 8 -7.50 -8.63 -5.44
CA LYS A 8 -7.01 -9.79 -4.67
C LYS A 8 -7.51 -11.14 -5.20
N THR A 9 -7.61 -11.27 -6.51
CA THR A 9 -8.09 -12.50 -7.18
C THR A 9 -7.26 -13.74 -6.86
N ARG A 10 -5.96 -13.58 -6.50
CA ARG A 10 -5.12 -14.69 -6.01
C ARG A 10 -5.60 -15.27 -4.67
N LEU A 11 -6.45 -14.53 -3.94
CA LEU A 11 -7.10 -15.02 -2.72
C LEU A 11 -8.48 -15.64 -3.00
N SER A 12 -8.98 -15.64 -4.24
CA SER A 12 -10.32 -16.13 -4.58
C SER A 12 -10.57 -17.63 -4.24
N PRO A 13 -9.58 -18.52 -4.31
CA PRO A 13 -9.79 -19.90 -3.83
C PRO A 13 -9.99 -20.01 -2.32
N PHE A 14 -9.61 -18.98 -1.57
CA PHE A 14 -9.60 -18.95 -0.12
C PHE A 14 -10.63 -17.99 0.50
N LEU A 15 -10.91 -16.89 -0.19
CA LEU A 15 -11.85 -15.84 0.21
C LEU A 15 -12.87 -15.57 -0.90
N SER A 16 -14.16 -15.51 -0.54
CA SER A 16 -15.21 -15.02 -1.44
C SER A 16 -14.98 -13.56 -1.85
N GLU A 17 -15.70 -13.11 -2.86
CA GLU A 17 -15.62 -11.71 -3.32
C GLU A 17 -15.95 -10.71 -2.20
N ILE A 18 -17.03 -10.99 -1.44
CA ILE A 18 -17.46 -10.15 -0.31
C ILE A 18 -16.36 -10.08 0.75
N GLU A 19 -15.74 -11.22 1.06
CA GLU A 19 -14.67 -11.28 2.07
C GLU A 19 -13.41 -10.54 1.61
N ARG A 20 -13.04 -10.64 0.32
CA ARG A 20 -11.92 -9.88 -0.21
C ARG A 20 -12.16 -8.37 -0.16
N LYS A 21 -13.39 -7.94 -0.41
CA LYS A 21 -13.81 -6.54 -0.32
C LYS A 21 -13.67 -6.01 1.11
N GLU A 22 -14.20 -6.73 2.09
CA GLU A 22 -14.09 -6.34 3.49
C GLU A 22 -12.62 -6.39 3.99
N LEU A 23 -11.82 -7.34 3.49
CA LEU A 23 -10.39 -7.39 3.73
C LEU A 23 -9.69 -6.10 3.27
N LEU A 24 -9.98 -5.62 2.06
CA LEU A 24 -9.41 -4.38 1.51
C LEU A 24 -9.79 -3.16 2.34
N LYS A 25 -11.05 -3.06 2.79
CA LYS A 25 -11.52 -1.99 3.68
C LYS A 25 -10.76 -2.01 5.02
N CYS A 26 -10.58 -3.20 5.61
CA CYS A 26 -9.81 -3.35 6.85
C CYS A 26 -8.35 -2.93 6.66
N MET A 27 -7.71 -3.33 5.54
CA MET A 27 -6.33 -2.96 5.24
C MET A 27 -6.17 -1.45 5.07
N LEU A 28 -7.06 -0.80 4.33
CA LEU A 28 -7.04 0.67 4.20
C LEU A 28 -7.20 1.35 5.56
N LYS A 29 -8.10 0.86 6.40
CA LYS A 29 -8.30 1.38 7.75
C LYS A 29 -7.06 1.22 8.64
N ASP A 30 -6.35 0.11 8.54
CA ASP A 30 -5.10 -0.11 9.26
C ASP A 30 -4.02 0.89 8.84
N ILE A 31 -3.83 1.07 7.54
CA ILE A 31 -2.86 2.04 7.00
C ILE A 31 -3.20 3.44 7.50
N VAL A 32 -4.44 3.89 7.27
CA VAL A 32 -4.90 5.24 7.68
C VAL A 32 -4.70 5.47 9.18
N SER A 33 -5.03 4.48 10.02
CA SER A 33 -4.89 4.59 11.47
C SER A 33 -3.43 4.76 11.92
N ASN A 34 -2.47 4.19 11.17
CA ASN A 34 -1.05 4.28 11.50
C ASN A 34 -0.34 5.53 10.94
N ILE A 35 -0.90 6.17 9.90
CA ILE A 35 -0.23 7.29 9.24
C ILE A 35 -0.86 8.66 9.54
N ARG A 36 -2.17 8.70 9.84
CA ARG A 36 -2.98 9.93 9.94
C ARG A 36 -2.38 10.99 10.88
N SER A 37 -1.82 10.59 12.01
CA SER A 37 -1.23 11.53 12.97
C SER A 37 0.12 12.10 12.55
N SER A 38 0.69 11.59 11.46
CA SER A 38 2.05 11.91 11.02
C SER A 38 2.10 12.68 9.70
N VAL A 39 0.97 12.80 9.00
CA VAL A 39 0.87 13.48 7.70
C VAL A 39 -0.21 14.55 7.74
N GLU A 40 -0.06 15.60 6.94
CA GLU A 40 -1.02 16.71 6.89
C GLU A 40 -2.32 16.29 6.20
N GLU A 41 -2.21 15.57 5.10
CA GLU A 41 -3.35 15.12 4.31
C GLU A 41 -3.14 13.69 3.80
N ILE A 42 -4.23 12.93 3.74
CA ILE A 42 -4.27 11.61 3.09
C ILE A 42 -5.24 11.69 1.92
N ILE A 43 -4.72 11.40 0.73
CA ILE A 43 -5.47 11.46 -0.51
C ILE A 43 -5.63 10.03 -1.06
N VAL A 44 -6.84 9.60 -1.25
CA VAL A 44 -7.17 8.31 -1.90
C VAL A 44 -7.55 8.58 -3.35
N ILE A 45 -6.92 7.83 -4.24
CA ILE A 45 -7.13 7.93 -5.68
C ILE A 45 -7.76 6.64 -6.17
N SER A 46 -8.88 6.73 -6.84
CA SER A 46 -9.59 5.60 -7.43
C SER A 46 -10.55 6.07 -8.52
N LYS A 47 -10.90 5.17 -9.45
CA LYS A 47 -12.04 5.32 -10.34
C LYS A 47 -13.29 4.61 -9.84
N ASP A 48 -13.18 3.85 -8.76
CA ASP A 48 -14.25 3.05 -8.18
C ASP A 48 -14.98 3.89 -7.12
N GLU A 49 -16.25 4.18 -7.35
CA GLU A 49 -17.08 5.01 -6.47
C GLU A 49 -17.18 4.42 -5.06
N GLU A 50 -17.27 3.10 -4.92
CA GLU A 50 -17.35 2.47 -3.62
C GLU A 50 -16.06 2.64 -2.80
N VAL A 51 -14.90 2.61 -3.46
CA VAL A 51 -13.61 2.92 -2.82
C VAL A 51 -13.59 4.36 -2.33
N LEU A 52 -14.05 5.30 -3.17
CA LEU A 52 -14.07 6.73 -2.82
C LEU A 52 -15.06 7.01 -1.69
N GLU A 53 -16.27 6.45 -1.73
CA GLU A 53 -17.27 6.58 -0.65
C GLU A 53 -16.73 6.03 0.68
N TYR A 54 -16.08 4.87 0.65
CA TYR A 54 -15.47 4.31 1.87
C TYR A 54 -14.34 5.20 2.39
N ALA A 55 -13.47 5.71 1.52
CA ALA A 55 -12.41 6.63 1.90
C ALA A 55 -12.97 7.94 2.50
N GLN A 56 -14.03 8.49 1.92
CA GLN A 56 -14.74 9.65 2.46
C GLN A 56 -15.35 9.37 3.85
N SER A 57 -15.89 8.17 4.07
CA SER A 57 -16.42 7.77 5.38
C SER A 57 -15.32 7.71 6.46
N LEU A 58 -14.08 7.51 6.06
CA LEU A 58 -12.90 7.60 6.94
C LEU A 58 -12.38 9.05 7.09
N GLY A 59 -13.05 10.04 6.48
CA GLY A 59 -12.64 11.44 6.49
C GLY A 59 -11.39 11.72 5.68
N LEU A 60 -11.19 11.00 4.57
CA LEU A 60 -10.05 11.16 3.67
C LEU A 60 -10.43 12.03 2.47
N LYS A 61 -9.46 12.70 1.90
CA LYS A 61 -9.61 13.38 0.63
C LYS A 61 -9.60 12.36 -0.50
N CYS A 62 -10.46 12.57 -1.49
CA CYS A 62 -10.63 11.65 -2.61
C CYS A 62 -10.37 12.37 -3.93
N LEU A 63 -9.63 11.71 -4.82
CA LEU A 63 -9.44 12.11 -6.19
C LEU A 63 -9.97 11.02 -7.12
N ASN A 64 -10.82 11.41 -8.06
CA ASN A 64 -11.26 10.50 -9.11
C ASN A 64 -10.16 10.34 -10.15
N GLU A 65 -9.79 9.10 -10.48
CA GLU A 65 -8.82 8.82 -11.55
C GLU A 65 -9.39 9.28 -12.89
N ARG A 66 -8.56 9.96 -13.67
CA ARG A 66 -8.87 10.30 -15.05
C ARG A 66 -8.70 9.07 -15.94
N GLU A 67 -9.40 9.05 -17.06
CA GLU A 67 -9.15 8.04 -18.08
C GLU A 67 -7.84 8.36 -18.82
N HIS A 68 -7.05 7.33 -19.05
CA HIS A 68 -5.81 7.40 -19.81
C HIS A 68 -5.82 6.33 -20.91
N GLU A 69 -5.15 6.55 -22.02
CA GLU A 69 -5.08 5.59 -23.13
C GLU A 69 -4.17 4.40 -22.81
N SER A 70 -3.16 4.59 -21.96
CA SER A 70 -2.19 3.57 -21.58
C SER A 70 -1.60 3.88 -20.19
N ASP A 71 -0.91 2.90 -19.59
CA ASP A 71 -0.20 3.04 -18.31
C ASP A 71 -1.03 3.75 -17.22
N TYR A 72 -2.26 3.28 -17.06
CA TYR A 72 -3.28 3.91 -16.21
C TYR A 72 -2.76 4.27 -14.81
N LEU A 73 -2.07 3.33 -14.16
CA LEU A 73 -1.59 3.53 -12.80
C LEU A 73 -0.59 4.69 -12.70
N ASN A 74 0.44 4.67 -13.54
CA ASN A 74 1.50 5.69 -13.47
C ASN A 74 1.00 7.07 -13.92
N ASN A 75 0.11 7.13 -14.90
CA ASN A 75 -0.52 8.38 -15.32
C ASN A 75 -1.45 8.95 -14.24
N SER A 76 -2.26 8.13 -13.56
CA SER A 76 -3.08 8.55 -12.42
C SER A 76 -2.22 9.08 -11.26
N LEU A 77 -1.06 8.46 -11.03
CA LEU A 77 -0.13 8.95 -10.02
C LEU A 77 0.55 10.27 -10.43
N LEU A 78 0.87 10.46 -11.71
CA LEU A 78 1.37 11.74 -12.21
C LEU A 78 0.34 12.86 -12.07
N ASP A 79 -0.93 12.60 -12.38
CA ASP A 79 -2.02 13.55 -12.14
C ASP A 79 -2.11 13.92 -10.66
N SER A 80 -1.91 12.96 -9.77
CA SER A 80 -1.96 13.18 -8.32
C SER A 80 -0.77 13.97 -7.82
N ILE A 81 0.43 13.74 -8.36
CA ILE A 81 1.61 14.58 -8.09
C ILE A 81 1.34 16.02 -8.53
N SER A 82 0.79 16.21 -9.73
CA SER A 82 0.44 17.54 -10.23
C SER A 82 -0.59 18.21 -9.32
N TYR A 83 -1.63 17.48 -8.92
CA TYR A 83 -2.61 17.98 -7.98
C TYR A 83 -1.98 18.42 -6.65
N VAL A 84 -1.06 17.63 -6.09
CA VAL A 84 -0.35 18.02 -4.86
C VAL A 84 0.49 19.28 -5.07
N LYS A 85 1.22 19.38 -6.18
CA LYS A 85 2.02 20.56 -6.51
C LYS A 85 1.19 21.82 -6.62
N ASP A 86 0.01 21.72 -7.21
CA ASP A 86 -0.89 22.86 -7.43
C ASP A 86 -1.61 23.33 -6.17
N ASN A 87 -1.85 22.43 -5.21
CA ASN A 87 -2.67 22.70 -4.02
C ASN A 87 -1.88 22.76 -2.70
N TYR A 88 -0.66 22.23 -2.66
CA TYR A 88 0.19 22.10 -1.46
C TYR A 88 1.66 22.41 -1.84
N SER A 89 1.99 23.70 -1.99
CA SER A 89 3.26 24.14 -2.59
C SER A 89 4.52 23.60 -1.93
N ASP A 90 4.47 23.39 -0.61
CA ASP A 90 5.64 22.97 0.18
C ASP A 90 5.56 21.51 0.66
N ALA A 91 4.54 20.76 0.22
CA ALA A 91 4.31 19.39 0.68
C ALA A 91 5.18 18.40 -0.10
N ASN A 92 5.90 17.54 0.63
CA ASN A 92 6.51 16.34 0.05
C ASN A 92 5.47 15.24 -0.12
N ILE A 93 5.74 14.28 -0.98
CA ILE A 93 4.80 13.25 -1.37
C ILE A 93 5.22 11.89 -0.85
N LEU A 94 4.32 11.23 -0.12
CA LEU A 94 4.46 9.85 0.31
C LEU A 94 3.42 8.99 -0.41
N MET A 95 3.87 8.06 -1.25
CA MET A 95 3.01 7.11 -1.95
C MET A 95 3.06 5.75 -1.26
N LEU A 96 1.88 5.20 -0.99
CA LEU A 96 1.69 3.90 -0.36
C LEU A 96 0.63 3.09 -1.12
N PRO A 97 0.83 1.79 -1.35
CA PRO A 97 -0.24 0.91 -1.78
C PRO A 97 -1.24 0.69 -0.62
N ALA A 98 -2.47 0.31 -0.95
CA ALA A 98 -3.53 0.13 0.04
C ALA A 98 -3.58 -1.28 0.68
N ASP A 99 -2.55 -2.09 0.48
CA ASP A 99 -2.51 -3.50 0.87
C ASP A 99 -1.28 -3.88 1.73
N ILE A 100 -0.74 -2.90 2.45
CA ILE A 100 0.36 -3.06 3.41
C ILE A 100 -0.12 -2.82 4.87
N PRO A 101 -1.08 -3.60 5.39
CA PRO A 101 -1.73 -3.33 6.68
C PRO A 101 -0.79 -3.45 7.89
N LEU A 102 0.40 -4.01 7.69
CA LEU A 102 1.41 -4.15 8.75
C LEU A 102 2.24 -2.88 8.98
N ILE A 103 2.07 -1.84 8.16
CA ILE A 103 2.75 -0.55 8.34
C ILE A 103 2.58 -0.05 9.79
N LYS A 104 3.63 0.52 10.36
CA LYS A 104 3.63 1.07 11.73
C LYS A 104 3.92 2.56 11.69
N GLN A 105 3.38 3.29 12.65
CA GLN A 105 3.65 4.72 12.82
C GLN A 105 5.16 5.03 12.80
N ARG A 106 5.98 4.20 13.45
CA ARG A 106 7.46 4.36 13.44
C ARG A 106 8.08 4.31 12.05
N ASN A 107 7.45 3.63 11.07
CA ASN A 107 7.94 3.64 9.69
C ASN A 107 7.80 5.04 9.08
N ILE A 108 6.69 5.71 9.37
CA ILE A 108 6.44 7.08 8.89
C ILE A 108 7.34 8.07 9.64
N GLN A 109 7.49 7.91 10.96
CA GLN A 109 8.40 8.76 11.75
C GLN A 109 9.83 8.71 11.20
N TYR A 110 10.33 7.50 10.88
CA TYR A 110 11.65 7.34 10.26
C TYR A 110 11.78 8.18 8.97
N ILE A 111 10.76 8.20 8.12
CA ILE A 111 10.78 8.95 6.86
C ILE A 111 10.78 10.45 7.12
N LEU A 112 9.93 10.91 8.02
CA LEU A 112 9.79 12.35 8.34
C LEU A 112 11.01 12.93 9.07
N GLU A 113 11.70 12.12 9.86
CA GLU A 113 12.94 12.51 10.54
C GLU A 113 14.15 12.52 9.61
N ASN A 114 14.09 11.79 8.49
CA ASN A 114 15.14 11.76 7.50
C ASN A 114 15.04 12.99 6.56
N LYS A 115 16.17 13.65 6.37
CA LYS A 115 16.29 14.80 5.46
C LYS A 115 16.70 14.39 4.03
N ASN A 116 16.25 13.22 3.57
CA ASN A 116 16.53 12.74 2.25
C ASN A 116 15.44 13.19 1.27
N ASP A 117 15.82 13.53 0.06
CA ASP A 117 14.88 13.90 -1.01
C ASP A 117 14.12 12.71 -1.57
N PHE A 118 14.65 11.50 -1.37
CA PHE A 118 14.08 10.26 -1.90
C PHE A 118 14.29 9.10 -0.91
N ILE A 119 13.18 8.48 -0.48
CA ILE A 119 13.20 7.27 0.36
C ILE A 119 12.27 6.23 -0.28
N ILE A 120 12.76 5.00 -0.39
CA ILE A 120 12.02 3.92 -1.01
C ILE A 120 12.09 2.64 -0.16
N SER A 121 10.96 1.92 -0.05
CA SER A 121 10.92 0.58 0.54
C SER A 121 10.47 -0.44 -0.50
N PRO A 122 11.25 -1.53 -0.70
CA PRO A 122 10.87 -2.59 -1.62
C PRO A 122 9.74 -3.46 -1.07
N SER A 123 8.96 -4.08 -1.97
CA SER A 123 8.12 -5.23 -1.66
C SER A 123 8.91 -6.54 -1.80
N LYS A 124 8.39 -7.64 -1.26
CA LYS A 124 8.96 -9.00 -1.43
C LYS A 124 9.27 -9.38 -2.88
N GLY A 125 8.43 -8.96 -3.81
CA GLY A 125 8.54 -9.29 -5.24
C GLY A 125 9.36 -8.30 -6.07
N GLY A 126 10.10 -7.36 -5.45
CA GLY A 126 10.84 -6.33 -6.18
C GLY A 126 9.98 -5.17 -6.68
N GLY A 127 8.74 -5.06 -6.22
CA GLY A 127 7.88 -3.89 -6.36
C GLY A 127 8.24 -2.81 -5.34
N THR A 128 7.40 -1.78 -5.24
CA THR A 128 7.59 -0.62 -4.35
C THR A 128 6.40 -0.49 -3.42
N ASN A 129 6.61 -0.62 -2.12
CA ASN A 129 5.58 -0.50 -1.08
C ASN A 129 5.61 0.82 -0.33
N LEU A 130 6.65 1.61 -0.51
CA LEU A 130 6.71 2.98 -0.04
C LEU A 130 7.63 3.78 -0.95
N LEU A 131 7.16 4.94 -1.35
CA LEU A 131 7.91 5.89 -2.15
C LEU A 131 7.70 7.30 -1.58
N TYR A 132 8.74 7.89 -1.00
CA TYR A 132 8.76 9.27 -0.56
C TYR A 132 9.63 10.09 -1.51
N ILE A 133 9.11 11.21 -1.97
CA ILE A 133 9.79 12.12 -2.88
C ILE A 133 9.62 13.57 -2.41
N ASN A 134 10.71 14.32 -2.48
CA ASN A 134 10.68 15.76 -2.36
C ASN A 134 9.99 16.36 -3.60
N ASN A 135 8.99 17.20 -3.37
CA ASN A 135 8.12 17.75 -4.41
C ASN A 135 8.81 18.73 -5.38
N GLU A 136 10.01 19.18 -5.07
CA GLU A 136 10.81 20.02 -5.97
C GLU A 136 11.28 19.27 -7.23
N TYR A 137 11.38 17.93 -7.14
CA TYR A 137 11.82 17.10 -8.26
C TYR A 137 10.66 16.71 -9.18
N ASN A 138 10.94 16.64 -10.48
CA ASN A 138 9.99 16.12 -11.48
C ASN A 138 10.10 14.60 -11.60
N PHE A 139 9.85 13.93 -10.48
CA PHE A 139 9.91 12.47 -10.41
C PHE A 139 8.73 11.84 -11.18
N LYS A 140 9.04 10.80 -11.96
CA LYS A 140 8.03 10.03 -12.71
C LYS A 140 7.86 8.64 -12.10
N PRO A 141 6.71 8.31 -11.50
CA PRO A 141 6.42 6.97 -11.01
C PRO A 141 6.50 5.93 -12.13
N GLN A 142 7.03 4.75 -11.81
CA GLN A 142 7.19 3.63 -12.74
C GLN A 142 6.76 2.33 -12.05
N PHE A 143 5.56 2.34 -11.45
CA PHE A 143 4.98 1.14 -10.82
C PHE A 143 4.73 0.05 -11.85
N GLY A 144 4.76 -1.20 -11.41
CA GLY A 144 4.68 -2.40 -12.23
C GLY A 144 5.82 -3.36 -11.89
N GLU A 145 6.14 -4.25 -12.81
CA GLU A 145 7.20 -5.25 -12.60
C GLU A 145 8.54 -4.60 -12.28
N PHE A 146 9.17 -5.07 -11.19
CA PHE A 146 10.45 -4.60 -10.69
C PHE A 146 10.54 -3.08 -10.50
N SER A 147 9.42 -2.46 -10.10
CA SER A 147 9.31 -1.01 -9.94
C SER A 147 10.33 -0.42 -8.96
N PHE A 148 10.79 -1.20 -7.98
CA PHE A 148 11.82 -0.77 -7.04
C PHE A 148 13.09 -0.30 -7.77
N PHE A 149 13.61 -1.11 -8.69
CA PHE A 149 14.82 -0.75 -9.43
C PHE A 149 14.59 0.44 -10.37
N LYS A 150 13.46 0.47 -11.06
CA LYS A 150 13.08 1.57 -11.94
C LYS A 150 12.99 2.90 -11.20
N HIS A 151 12.41 2.90 -10.00
CA HIS A 151 12.32 4.10 -9.16
C HIS A 151 13.68 4.55 -8.65
N VAL A 152 14.56 3.62 -8.27
CA VAL A 152 15.95 3.94 -7.86
C VAL A 152 16.73 4.56 -9.03
N ASP A 153 16.57 4.03 -10.23
CA ASP A 153 17.25 4.55 -11.43
C ASP A 153 16.70 5.93 -11.81
N GLU A 154 15.39 6.14 -11.71
CA GLU A 154 14.78 7.45 -11.93
C GLU A 154 15.26 8.50 -10.92
N ALA A 155 15.37 8.13 -9.63
CA ALA A 155 15.94 9.02 -8.61
C ALA A 155 17.38 9.40 -8.94
N ARG A 156 18.21 8.45 -9.33
CA ARG A 156 19.60 8.72 -9.76
C ARG A 156 19.65 9.61 -10.98
N ARG A 157 18.77 9.42 -11.96
CA ARG A 157 18.65 10.26 -13.16
C ARG A 157 18.37 11.71 -12.80
N LEU A 158 17.63 11.93 -11.72
CA LEU A 158 17.31 13.27 -11.19
C LEU A 158 18.36 13.80 -10.20
N ALA A 159 19.52 13.13 -10.07
CA ALA A 159 20.57 13.46 -9.11
C ALA A 159 20.12 13.42 -7.63
N MET A 160 19.03 12.71 -7.34
CA MET A 160 18.62 12.39 -5.97
C MET A 160 19.51 11.28 -5.41
N ASN A 161 19.73 11.28 -4.10
CA ASN A 161 20.46 10.20 -3.43
C ASN A 161 19.46 9.17 -2.85
N PRO A 162 19.29 7.98 -3.44
CA PRO A 162 18.31 7.02 -2.97
C PRO A 162 18.62 6.50 -1.56
N ASN A 163 17.72 6.72 -0.63
CA ASN A 163 17.72 6.08 0.68
C ASN A 163 16.78 4.86 0.65
N ILE A 164 17.35 3.67 0.76
CA ILE A 164 16.60 2.42 0.77
C ILE A 164 16.25 2.10 2.22
N TYR A 165 14.96 2.17 2.54
CA TYR A 165 14.42 1.81 3.82
C TYR A 165 13.85 0.39 3.79
N ASP A 166 14.70 -0.60 4.07
CA ASP A 166 14.29 -1.99 4.14
C ASP A 166 13.61 -2.27 5.48
N SER A 167 12.32 -2.58 5.43
CA SER A 167 11.49 -2.84 6.60
C SER A 167 10.56 -4.02 6.35
N PHE A 168 10.65 -5.04 7.21
CA PHE A 168 9.74 -6.18 7.17
C PHE A 168 8.27 -5.76 7.09
N TYR A 169 7.84 -4.79 7.92
CA TYR A 169 6.45 -4.35 7.97
C TYR A 169 5.96 -3.61 6.72
N LEU A 170 6.88 -3.08 5.93
CA LEU A 170 6.57 -2.44 4.65
C LEU A 170 6.70 -3.41 3.47
N SER A 171 7.51 -4.48 3.60
CA SER A 171 7.75 -5.41 2.50
C SER A 171 6.58 -6.36 2.22
N ILE A 172 5.63 -6.49 3.18
CA ILE A 172 4.50 -7.42 3.08
C ILE A 172 3.26 -6.71 2.54
N ASP A 173 3.03 -6.86 1.26
CA ASP A 173 1.76 -6.56 0.61
C ASP A 173 0.90 -7.83 0.51
N ILE A 174 -0.36 -7.73 0.89
CA ILE A 174 -1.26 -8.90 1.01
C ILE A 174 -1.79 -9.29 -0.36
N ASN A 175 -1.23 -10.33 -0.96
CA ASN A 175 -1.59 -10.83 -2.29
C ASN A 175 -1.91 -12.33 -2.33
N THR A 176 -1.37 -13.12 -1.39
CA THR A 176 -1.46 -14.58 -1.37
C THR A 176 -1.87 -15.08 0.01
N PRO A 177 -2.28 -16.36 0.15
CA PRO A 177 -2.50 -16.95 1.47
C PRO A 177 -1.28 -16.88 2.39
N GLN A 178 -0.07 -16.99 1.85
CA GLN A 178 1.17 -16.84 2.64
C GLN A 178 1.26 -15.44 3.29
N ASP A 179 0.88 -14.39 2.57
CA ASP A 179 0.89 -13.02 3.09
C ASP A 179 -0.17 -12.85 4.20
N LEU A 180 -1.32 -13.53 4.09
CA LEU A 180 -2.30 -13.61 5.18
C LEU A 180 -1.71 -14.27 6.42
N GLY A 181 -0.90 -15.32 6.23
CA GLY A 181 -0.18 -15.97 7.33
C GLY A 181 0.77 -15.02 8.04
N GLU A 182 1.56 -14.25 7.31
CA GLU A 182 2.44 -13.22 7.90
C GLU A 182 1.64 -12.16 8.66
N LEU A 183 0.49 -11.74 8.13
CA LEU A 183 -0.39 -10.81 8.82
C LEU A 183 -0.96 -11.41 10.12
N LEU A 184 -1.36 -12.67 10.12
CA LEU A 184 -1.87 -13.35 11.31
C LEU A 184 -0.79 -13.48 12.41
N LEU A 185 0.47 -13.64 12.03
CA LEU A 185 1.58 -13.71 12.98
C LEU A 185 1.96 -12.32 13.54
N HIS A 186 1.98 -11.30 12.71
CA HIS A 186 2.58 -10.00 13.04
C HIS A 186 1.58 -8.85 13.22
N GLY A 187 0.31 -9.05 12.83
CA GLY A 187 -0.74 -8.03 12.78
C GLY A 187 -1.78 -8.06 13.88
N LYS A 188 -1.53 -8.68 15.04
CA LYS A 188 -2.53 -8.95 16.11
C LYS A 188 -3.41 -7.75 16.52
N ASN A 189 -2.94 -6.53 16.39
CA ASN A 189 -3.68 -5.32 16.77
C ASN A 189 -4.38 -4.63 15.58
N THR A 190 -4.29 -5.18 14.36
CA THR A 190 -4.87 -4.60 13.16
C THR A 190 -6.37 -4.94 13.01
N TYR A 191 -7.10 -4.09 12.29
CA TYR A 191 -8.48 -4.38 11.86
C TYR A 191 -8.49 -5.60 10.93
N THR A 192 -7.50 -5.71 10.07
CA THR A 192 -7.34 -6.85 9.14
C THR A 192 -7.19 -8.16 9.89
N PHE A 193 -6.36 -8.21 10.94
CA PHE A 193 -6.24 -9.41 11.80
C PHE A 193 -7.57 -9.79 12.44
N LYS A 194 -8.27 -8.81 13.03
CA LYS A 194 -9.57 -9.05 13.69
C LYS A 194 -10.59 -9.60 12.71
N TYR A 195 -10.59 -9.07 11.49
CA TYR A 195 -11.48 -9.54 10.44
C TYR A 195 -11.16 -10.99 10.03
N LEU A 196 -9.90 -11.33 9.72
CA LEU A 196 -9.50 -12.69 9.37
C LEU A 196 -9.81 -13.68 10.50
N ASN A 197 -9.59 -13.27 11.75
CA ASN A 197 -9.92 -14.11 12.89
C ASN A 197 -11.44 -14.34 13.05
N SER A 198 -12.28 -13.39 12.67
CA SER A 198 -13.75 -13.55 12.66
C SER A 198 -14.25 -14.51 11.57
N LEU A 199 -13.41 -14.80 10.58
CA LEU A 199 -13.64 -15.81 9.54
C LEU A 199 -13.05 -17.18 9.90
N ASP A 200 -12.61 -17.38 11.15
CA ASP A 200 -11.92 -18.59 11.63
C ASP A 200 -10.67 -18.96 10.83
N ILE A 201 -10.03 -17.98 10.21
CA ILE A 201 -8.79 -18.18 9.45
C ILE A 201 -7.63 -18.25 10.43
N VAL A 202 -6.84 -19.31 10.33
CA VAL A 202 -5.71 -19.59 11.20
C VAL A 202 -4.45 -19.89 10.38
N VAL A 203 -3.31 -19.77 11.04
CA VAL A 203 -2.01 -20.08 10.45
C VAL A 203 -1.29 -21.11 11.32
N GLU A 204 -0.66 -22.08 10.68
CA GLU A 204 0.23 -23.06 11.29
C GLU A 204 1.56 -23.10 10.56
N ASN A 205 2.59 -23.56 11.26
CA ASN A 205 3.89 -23.81 10.64
C ASN A 205 3.80 -25.04 9.74
N ASN A 206 4.30 -24.92 8.52
CA ASN A 206 4.41 -26.01 7.57
C ASN A 206 5.89 -26.30 7.28
N HIS A 207 6.31 -27.55 7.51
CA HIS A 207 7.67 -28.02 7.19
C HIS A 207 7.85 -28.40 5.71
N GLY A 208 6.82 -28.18 4.87
CA GLY A 208 6.87 -28.41 3.42
C GLY A 208 7.50 -27.25 2.62
N GLY A 209 7.18 -27.16 1.34
CA GLY A 209 7.70 -26.14 0.44
C GLY A 209 7.29 -24.70 0.77
N GLU A 210 6.11 -24.54 1.36
CA GLU A 210 5.61 -23.26 1.89
C GLU A 210 5.74 -23.26 3.42
N ARG A 211 6.30 -22.19 3.98
CA ARG A 211 6.60 -22.09 5.42
C ARG A 211 5.36 -21.98 6.30
N LEU A 212 4.28 -21.40 5.77
CA LEU A 212 3.04 -21.16 6.49
C LEU A 212 1.89 -21.88 5.79
N ASN A 213 1.07 -22.58 6.57
CA ASN A 213 -0.20 -23.13 6.13
C ASN A 213 -1.33 -22.27 6.69
N VAL A 214 -2.18 -21.75 5.81
CA VAL A 214 -3.31 -20.88 6.17
C VAL A 214 -4.59 -21.59 5.76
N TYR A 215 -5.51 -21.76 6.70
CA TYR A 215 -6.76 -22.50 6.47
C TYR A 215 -7.89 -21.96 7.35
N ARG A 216 -9.13 -22.39 7.05
CA ARG A 216 -10.30 -22.16 7.90
C ARG A 216 -10.50 -23.35 8.84
N LYS A 217 -10.83 -23.10 10.09
CA LYS A 217 -11.04 -24.18 11.10
C LYS A 217 -12.22 -25.08 10.80
N ASN A 218 -13.20 -24.62 10.03
CA ASN A 218 -14.46 -25.32 9.79
C ASN A 218 -14.58 -25.89 8.36
N GLU A 219 -13.51 -25.94 7.60
CA GLU A 219 -13.35 -26.66 6.35
C GLU A 219 -12.40 -27.84 6.55
#